data_5e7d4a7241c1f6c75218af18edecedad
#
_entry.id   5e7d4a7241c1f6c75218af18edecedad
#
_cell.length_a   1.000
_cell.length_b   1.000
_cell.length_c   1.000
_cell.angle_alpha   90.00
_cell.angle_beta   90.00
_cell.angle_gamma   90.00
#
_symmetry.space_group_name_H-M   'P 1'
#
loop_
_entity.id
_entity.type
_entity.pdbx_description
1 polymer ?
#
loop_
_entity_poly.entity_id
_entity_poly.type
_entity_poly.pdbx_seq_one_letter_code
_entity_poly.pdbx_strand_id
1 'polypeptide(L)'
;MSTTEKPQKATQRPDGRFSLGIFAATLIVLALLLGGLLIVANVWTDVQWYSQLKAVRVFWTQWGWAVALGTVGLLLVGGAAYLNLMLSRRREGGSTTGAGEYRQYAEDHPWLARLGLPLAVGAVFGAPLASEWRTYVLWLNRTPFGQSDAQFGKDISFYVFTLPVLHSILGLAVIALAVSVAFACVGHYLYGGVRQEDGSMVLATRARVHFGSLAAIGAILVACYFWLSRYDMLLAENKKFSGASFTDINASLPGITILSLAAVL
;
A
#
# COMPACT_ATOMS: atom_id res chain seq x y z
N MET A 1 -9.76 39.71 -73.47
CA MET A 1 -10.17 38.29 -73.19
C MET A 1 -9.34 37.83 -72.00
N SER A 2 -9.92 37.94 -70.82
CA SER A 2 -9.22 37.56 -69.57
C SER A 2 -9.85 36.23 -69.10
N THR A 3 -9.08 35.16 -69.17
CA THR A 3 -9.46 33.84 -68.73
C THR A 3 -9.14 33.72 -67.22
N THR A 4 -10.21 33.71 -66.42
CA THR A 4 -10.14 33.48 -64.97
C THR A 4 -9.99 32.00 -64.70
N GLU A 5 -8.81 31.56 -64.29
CA GLU A 5 -8.52 30.20 -63.88
C GLU A 5 -9.08 29.99 -62.46
N LYS A 6 -10.01 29.02 -62.30
CA LYS A 6 -10.57 28.62 -61.01
C LYS A 6 -9.50 27.79 -60.24
N PRO A 7 -9.29 28.09 -58.93
CA PRO A 7 -8.39 27.27 -58.13
C PRO A 7 -8.97 25.87 -57.93
N GLN A 8 -8.18 24.85 -58.34
CA GLN A 8 -8.44 23.43 -58.07
C GLN A 8 -8.44 23.16 -56.57
N LYS A 9 -9.58 22.69 -56.04
CA LYS A 9 -9.68 22.15 -54.69
C LYS A 9 -8.73 20.92 -54.56
N ALA A 10 -7.67 21.08 -53.79
CA ALA A 10 -6.83 19.97 -53.36
C ALA A 10 -7.69 18.95 -52.61
N THR A 11 -7.85 17.77 -53.16
CA THR A 11 -8.43 16.60 -52.49
C THR A 11 -7.53 16.25 -51.31
N GLN A 12 -7.97 16.59 -50.10
CA GLN A 12 -7.38 16.07 -48.86
C GLN A 12 -7.51 14.55 -48.87
N ARG A 13 -6.36 13.87 -49.03
CA ARG A 13 -6.24 12.45 -48.75
C ARG A 13 -6.57 12.24 -47.28
N PRO A 14 -7.45 11.29 -46.90
CA PRO A 14 -7.64 10.96 -45.50
C PRO A 14 -6.30 10.44 -44.97
N ASP A 15 -5.71 11.19 -44.05
CA ASP A 15 -4.52 10.76 -43.32
C ASP A 15 -4.87 9.48 -42.54
N GLY A 16 -4.47 8.32 -43.08
CA GLY A 16 -4.55 7.01 -42.45
C GLY A 16 -3.61 6.88 -41.25
N ARG A 17 -3.61 7.88 -40.38
CA ARG A 17 -2.99 7.80 -39.04
C ARG A 17 -3.98 7.04 -38.17
N PHE A 18 -3.88 5.71 -38.17
CA PHE A 18 -4.33 4.93 -37.02
C PHE A 18 -3.68 5.59 -35.83
N SER A 19 -4.47 6.33 -35.04
CA SER A 19 -3.89 7.04 -33.91
C SER A 19 -3.33 5.99 -32.95
N LEU A 20 -2.07 6.09 -32.62
CA LEU A 20 -1.38 5.20 -31.66
C LEU A 20 -2.20 5.01 -30.39
N GLY A 21 -3.01 6.04 -30.03
CA GLY A 21 -3.95 6.00 -28.92
C GLY A 21 -5.11 5.01 -29.08
N ILE A 22 -5.69 4.89 -30.28
CA ILE A 22 -6.80 3.93 -30.52
C ILE A 22 -6.26 2.50 -30.44
N PHE A 23 -5.09 2.23 -31.03
CA PHE A 23 -4.44 0.94 -30.95
C PHE A 23 -4.10 0.54 -29.51
N ALA A 24 -3.49 1.46 -28.75
CA ALA A 24 -3.19 1.24 -27.34
C ALA A 24 -4.47 1.00 -26.51
N ALA A 25 -5.52 1.79 -26.72
CA ALA A 25 -6.80 1.60 -26.03
C ALA A 25 -7.43 0.24 -26.36
N THR A 26 -7.38 -0.20 -27.62
CA THR A 26 -7.88 -1.51 -28.04
C THR A 26 -7.10 -2.65 -27.37
N LEU A 27 -5.78 -2.56 -27.31
CA LEU A 27 -4.94 -3.54 -26.61
C LEU A 27 -5.26 -3.61 -25.12
N ILE A 28 -5.45 -2.47 -24.45
CA ILE A 28 -5.84 -2.41 -23.04
C ILE A 28 -7.19 -3.08 -22.83
N VAL A 29 -8.19 -2.78 -23.66
CA VAL A 29 -9.52 -3.41 -23.56
C VAL A 29 -9.42 -4.91 -23.77
N LEU A 30 -8.68 -5.37 -24.78
CA LEU A 30 -8.48 -6.81 -25.02
C LEU A 30 -7.77 -7.49 -23.86
N ALA A 31 -6.74 -6.86 -23.29
CA ALA A 31 -6.03 -7.38 -22.13
C ALA A 31 -6.96 -7.48 -20.89
N LEU A 32 -7.81 -6.48 -20.67
CA LEU A 32 -8.80 -6.49 -19.59
C LEU A 32 -9.87 -7.59 -19.79
N LEU A 33 -10.36 -7.76 -21.03
CA LEU A 33 -11.33 -8.81 -21.35
C LEU A 33 -10.71 -10.20 -21.19
N LEU A 34 -9.49 -10.41 -21.68
CA LEU A 34 -8.78 -11.67 -21.52
C LEU A 34 -8.48 -11.96 -20.05
N GLY A 35 -7.98 -10.97 -19.32
CA GLY A 35 -7.74 -11.09 -17.89
C GLY A 35 -9.02 -11.41 -17.11
N GLY A 36 -10.12 -10.73 -17.42
CA GLY A 36 -11.44 -11.01 -16.83
C GLY A 36 -11.93 -12.44 -17.15
N LEU A 37 -11.78 -12.88 -18.39
CA LEU A 37 -12.14 -14.25 -18.79
C LEU A 37 -11.32 -15.31 -18.03
N LEU A 38 -10.01 -15.09 -17.88
CA LEU A 38 -9.13 -15.99 -17.13
C LEU A 38 -9.51 -16.04 -15.64
N ILE A 39 -9.85 -14.91 -15.04
CA ILE A 39 -10.32 -14.85 -13.65
C ILE A 39 -11.62 -15.65 -13.50
N VAL A 40 -12.61 -15.42 -14.39
CA VAL A 40 -13.89 -16.15 -14.36
C VAL A 40 -13.68 -17.64 -14.57
N ALA A 41 -12.82 -18.05 -15.51
CA ALA A 41 -12.52 -19.45 -15.75
C ALA A 41 -11.88 -20.13 -14.53
N ASN A 42 -10.91 -19.48 -13.87
CA ASN A 42 -10.31 -20.01 -12.65
C ASN A 42 -11.34 -20.13 -11.52
N VAL A 43 -12.09 -19.06 -11.24
CA VAL A 43 -13.13 -19.08 -10.19
C VAL A 43 -14.18 -20.17 -10.47
N TRP A 44 -14.62 -20.32 -11.72
CA TRP A 44 -15.58 -21.35 -12.11
C TRP A 44 -15.03 -22.76 -11.90
N THR A 45 -13.78 -22.99 -12.29
CA THR A 45 -13.10 -24.29 -12.10
C THR A 45 -12.99 -24.63 -10.61
N ASP A 46 -12.57 -23.66 -9.78
CA ASP A 46 -12.47 -23.83 -8.35
C ASP A 46 -13.82 -24.14 -7.71
N VAL A 47 -14.89 -23.41 -8.07
CA VAL A 47 -16.24 -23.65 -7.57
C VAL A 47 -16.69 -25.07 -7.90
N GLN A 48 -16.46 -25.53 -9.13
CA GLN A 48 -16.82 -26.89 -9.56
C GLN A 48 -16.06 -27.96 -8.75
N TRP A 49 -14.76 -27.75 -8.55
CA TRP A 49 -13.93 -28.64 -7.77
C TRP A 49 -14.39 -28.73 -6.30
N TYR A 50 -14.59 -27.60 -5.64
CA TYR A 50 -15.13 -27.55 -4.28
C TYR A 50 -16.54 -28.12 -4.17
N SER A 51 -17.36 -27.97 -5.23
CA SER A 51 -18.71 -28.56 -5.30
C SER A 51 -18.67 -30.10 -5.29
N GLN A 52 -17.78 -30.69 -6.10
CA GLN A 52 -17.59 -32.15 -6.12
C GLN A 52 -17.17 -32.71 -4.77
N LEU A 53 -16.36 -31.98 -4.00
CA LEU A 53 -15.92 -32.33 -2.65
C LEU A 53 -16.95 -32.02 -1.56
N LYS A 54 -18.14 -31.47 -1.92
CA LYS A 54 -19.15 -30.96 -0.96
C LYS A 54 -18.59 -29.90 0.00
N ALA A 55 -17.57 -29.17 -0.41
CA ALA A 55 -16.80 -28.21 0.40
C ALA A 55 -16.95 -26.75 -0.10
N VAL A 56 -18.02 -26.42 -0.79
CA VAL A 56 -18.29 -25.07 -1.36
C VAL A 56 -18.26 -23.99 -0.29
N ARG A 57 -18.61 -24.32 0.95
CA ARG A 57 -18.53 -23.37 2.08
C ARG A 57 -17.09 -22.92 2.34
N VAL A 58 -16.10 -23.79 2.16
CA VAL A 58 -14.67 -23.44 2.33
C VAL A 58 -14.24 -22.41 1.27
N PHE A 59 -14.67 -22.63 0.01
CA PHE A 59 -14.43 -21.70 -1.07
C PHE A 59 -14.97 -20.29 -0.73
N TRP A 60 -16.24 -20.17 -0.34
CA TRP A 60 -16.84 -18.88 -0.01
C TRP A 60 -16.23 -18.23 1.24
N THR A 61 -15.81 -19.03 2.21
CA THR A 61 -15.07 -18.51 3.39
C THR A 61 -13.74 -17.89 2.96
N GLN A 62 -12.97 -18.60 2.13
CA GLN A 62 -11.69 -18.10 1.60
C GLN A 62 -11.87 -16.80 0.82
N TRP A 63 -12.77 -16.80 -0.17
CA TRP A 63 -13.01 -15.65 -1.02
C TRP A 63 -13.61 -14.47 -0.25
N GLY A 64 -14.57 -14.73 0.64
CA GLY A 64 -15.17 -13.69 1.47
C GLY A 64 -14.15 -12.97 2.34
N TRP A 65 -13.28 -13.73 3.01
CA TRP A 65 -12.20 -13.14 3.82
C TRP A 65 -11.14 -12.44 2.96
N ALA A 66 -10.74 -13.02 1.83
CA ALA A 66 -9.78 -12.41 0.93
C ALA A 66 -10.29 -11.06 0.40
N VAL A 67 -11.54 -11.00 -0.07
CA VAL A 67 -12.17 -9.76 -0.54
C VAL A 67 -12.31 -8.75 0.59
N ALA A 68 -12.75 -9.16 1.78
CA ALA A 68 -12.90 -8.27 2.93
C ALA A 68 -11.54 -7.66 3.33
N LEU A 69 -10.52 -8.49 3.50
CA LEU A 69 -9.17 -8.03 3.87
C LEU A 69 -8.53 -7.18 2.76
N GLY A 70 -8.65 -7.59 1.50
CA GLY A 70 -8.15 -6.81 0.37
C GLY A 70 -8.81 -5.43 0.28
N THR A 71 -10.13 -5.36 0.54
CA THR A 71 -10.86 -4.09 0.61
C THR A 71 -10.38 -3.23 1.79
N VAL A 72 -10.21 -3.82 2.97
CA VAL A 72 -9.67 -3.12 4.14
C VAL A 72 -8.27 -2.57 3.84
N GLY A 73 -7.37 -3.38 3.28
CA GLY A 73 -6.02 -2.95 2.91
C GLY A 73 -6.05 -1.82 1.87
N LEU A 74 -6.86 -1.96 0.81
CA LEU A 74 -7.06 -0.93 -0.21
C LEU A 74 -7.52 0.39 0.41
N LEU A 75 -8.54 0.34 1.28
CA LEU A 75 -9.09 1.54 1.90
C LEU A 75 -8.11 2.19 2.89
N LEU A 76 -7.36 1.41 3.65
CA LEU A 76 -6.37 1.93 4.59
C LEU A 76 -5.21 2.60 3.86
N VAL A 77 -4.59 1.93 2.89
CA VAL A 77 -3.43 2.46 2.14
C VAL A 77 -3.86 3.55 1.16
N GLY A 78 -4.94 3.34 0.41
CA GLY A 78 -5.49 4.35 -0.50
C GLY A 78 -6.05 5.56 0.25
N GLY A 79 -6.70 5.34 1.39
CA GLY A 79 -7.16 6.41 2.28
C GLY A 79 -6.00 7.22 2.86
N ALA A 80 -4.90 6.55 3.28
CA ALA A 80 -3.67 7.23 3.71
C ALA A 80 -3.09 8.09 2.58
N ALA A 81 -2.98 7.56 1.36
CA ALA A 81 -2.56 8.32 0.18
C ALA A 81 -3.45 9.55 -0.06
N TYR A 82 -4.77 9.35 -0.07
CA TYR A 82 -5.75 10.42 -0.26
C TYR A 82 -5.65 11.50 0.80
N LEU A 83 -5.62 11.12 2.08
CA LEU A 83 -5.55 12.08 3.19
C LEU A 83 -4.28 12.91 3.15
N ASN A 84 -3.12 12.28 2.92
CA ASN A 84 -1.84 12.99 2.85
C ASN A 84 -1.78 13.94 1.65
N LEU A 85 -2.34 13.54 0.50
CA LEU A 85 -2.48 14.43 -0.64
C LEU A 85 -3.38 15.63 -0.32
N MET A 86 -4.52 15.41 0.35
CA MET A 86 -5.44 16.50 0.73
C MET A 86 -4.84 17.46 1.75
N LEU A 87 -4.11 16.95 2.74
CA LEU A 87 -3.42 17.77 3.75
C LEU A 87 -2.35 18.67 3.12
N SER A 88 -1.66 18.16 2.09
CA SER A 88 -0.59 18.90 1.38
C SER A 88 -1.10 19.95 0.40
N ARG A 89 -2.39 19.92 -0.01
CA ARG A 89 -2.96 20.79 -1.09
C ARG A 89 -3.20 22.23 -0.69
N ARG A 90 -3.12 22.61 0.57
CA ARG A 90 -3.32 24.01 0.98
C ARG A 90 -2.14 24.84 0.52
N ARG A 91 -2.39 25.75 -0.46
CA ARG A 91 -1.40 26.67 -1.01
C ARG A 91 -0.73 27.49 0.09
N GLU A 92 0.56 27.33 0.23
CA GLU A 92 1.44 28.26 0.94
C GLU A 92 2.15 29.06 -0.15
N GLY A 93 1.86 30.38 -0.23
CA GLY A 93 2.28 31.25 -1.32
C GLY A 93 3.76 31.13 -1.70
N GLY A 94 4.01 30.73 -2.91
CA GLY A 94 5.31 30.58 -3.53
C GLY A 94 5.19 29.62 -4.72
N SER A 95 5.77 29.99 -5.87
CA SER A 95 5.83 29.12 -7.04
C SER A 95 7.10 28.30 -6.96
N THR A 96 6.98 26.96 -6.90
CA THR A 96 8.11 26.08 -7.20
C THR A 96 8.32 26.12 -8.71
N THR A 97 9.44 26.69 -9.13
CA THR A 97 9.88 26.70 -10.52
C THR A 97 10.03 25.22 -10.97
N GLY A 98 9.22 24.78 -11.94
CA GLY A 98 9.23 23.41 -12.47
C GLY A 98 8.05 22.51 -12.09
N ALA A 99 7.33 22.79 -11.01
CA ALA A 99 6.14 22.00 -10.63
C ALA A 99 4.84 22.47 -11.31
N GLY A 100 4.87 23.57 -12.06
CA GLY A 100 3.69 24.22 -12.64
C GLY A 100 2.90 23.32 -13.59
N GLU A 101 3.57 22.64 -14.51
CA GLU A 101 2.95 21.76 -15.50
C GLU A 101 2.29 20.53 -14.84
N TYR A 102 2.97 19.87 -13.90
CA TYR A 102 2.42 18.71 -13.17
C TYR A 102 1.24 19.10 -12.29
N ARG A 103 1.30 20.29 -11.68
CA ARG A 103 0.18 20.83 -10.92
C ARG A 103 -1.01 21.15 -11.82
N GLN A 104 -0.79 21.78 -12.97
CA GLN A 104 -1.83 22.07 -13.93
C GLN A 104 -2.50 20.77 -14.41
N TYR A 105 -1.73 19.74 -14.75
CA TYR A 105 -2.28 18.43 -15.12
C TYR A 105 -3.16 17.82 -14.01
N ALA A 106 -2.74 17.92 -12.75
CA ALA A 106 -3.51 17.43 -11.60
C ALA A 106 -4.77 18.30 -11.33
N GLU A 107 -4.76 19.57 -11.69
CA GLU A 107 -5.91 20.48 -11.60
C GLU A 107 -6.89 20.25 -12.77
N ASP A 108 -6.40 19.93 -13.96
CA ASP A 108 -7.21 19.60 -15.15
C ASP A 108 -7.88 18.22 -15.04
N HIS A 109 -7.29 17.29 -14.29
CA HIS A 109 -7.81 15.94 -14.08
C HIS A 109 -8.07 15.64 -12.59
N PRO A 110 -8.99 16.37 -11.94
CA PRO A 110 -9.14 16.35 -10.48
C PRO A 110 -9.58 14.99 -9.93
N TRP A 111 -10.40 14.24 -10.64
CA TRP A 111 -10.85 12.91 -10.22
C TRP A 111 -9.71 11.88 -10.24
N LEU A 112 -8.86 11.95 -11.29
CA LEU A 112 -7.71 11.04 -11.43
C LEU A 112 -6.67 11.30 -10.33
N ALA A 113 -6.33 12.57 -10.10
CA ALA A 113 -5.37 12.96 -9.08
C ALA A 113 -5.88 12.71 -7.66
N ARG A 114 -7.20 12.91 -7.40
CA ARG A 114 -7.78 12.82 -6.05
C ARG A 114 -8.19 11.41 -5.66
N LEU A 115 -8.73 10.63 -6.58
CA LEU A 115 -9.27 9.30 -6.29
C LEU A 115 -8.55 8.21 -7.07
N GLY A 116 -8.30 8.41 -8.37
CA GLY A 116 -7.72 7.38 -9.23
C GLY A 116 -6.35 6.93 -8.74
N LEU A 117 -5.45 7.88 -8.49
CA LEU A 117 -4.09 7.58 -8.03
C LEU A 117 -4.07 6.96 -6.61
N PRO A 118 -4.77 7.51 -5.59
CA PRO A 118 -4.87 6.85 -4.28
C PRO A 118 -5.50 5.46 -4.34
N LEU A 119 -6.55 5.23 -5.13
CA LEU A 119 -7.15 3.91 -5.29
C LEU A 119 -6.20 2.93 -5.97
N ALA A 120 -5.48 3.35 -7.02
CA ALA A 120 -4.48 2.52 -7.68
C ALA A 120 -3.36 2.10 -6.71
N VAL A 121 -2.86 3.04 -5.90
CA VAL A 121 -1.84 2.76 -4.88
C VAL A 121 -2.40 1.86 -3.78
N GLY A 122 -3.64 2.07 -3.33
CA GLY A 122 -4.34 1.20 -2.40
C GLY A 122 -4.51 -0.23 -2.94
N ALA A 123 -4.83 -0.36 -4.24
CA ALA A 123 -4.94 -1.67 -4.90
C ALA A 123 -3.60 -2.40 -4.99
N VAL A 124 -2.52 -1.69 -5.31
CA VAL A 124 -1.18 -2.30 -5.44
C VAL A 124 -0.59 -2.68 -4.08
N PHE A 125 -0.68 -1.79 -3.09
CA PHE A 125 0.03 -1.95 -1.82
C PHE A 125 -0.87 -2.40 -0.66
N GLY A 126 -2.19 -2.21 -0.75
CA GLY A 126 -3.14 -2.60 0.29
C GLY A 126 -3.84 -3.92 0.00
N ALA A 127 -4.26 -4.17 -1.24
CA ALA A 127 -4.98 -5.38 -1.60
C ALA A 127 -4.21 -6.70 -1.34
N PRO A 128 -2.85 -6.75 -1.33
CA PRO A 128 -2.11 -7.96 -0.95
C PRO A 128 -2.46 -8.50 0.44
N LEU A 129 -3.06 -7.69 1.35
CA LEU A 129 -3.62 -8.18 2.60
C LEU A 129 -4.64 -9.31 2.40
N ALA A 130 -5.27 -9.39 1.23
CA ALA A 130 -6.16 -10.48 0.86
C ALA A 130 -5.50 -11.86 0.96
N SER A 131 -4.20 -11.97 0.71
CA SER A 131 -3.46 -13.24 0.80
C SER A 131 -3.32 -13.77 2.22
N GLU A 132 -3.45 -12.87 3.21
CA GLU A 132 -3.34 -13.20 4.65
C GLU A 132 -4.64 -13.77 5.24
N TRP A 133 -5.68 -14.03 4.43
CA TRP A 133 -7.01 -14.46 4.90
C TRP A 133 -6.94 -15.64 5.89
N ARG A 134 -6.04 -16.60 5.64
CA ARG A 134 -5.86 -17.78 6.49
C ARG A 134 -5.37 -17.39 7.88
N THR A 135 -4.40 -16.50 7.98
CA THR A 135 -3.83 -15.98 9.23
C THR A 135 -4.93 -15.38 10.11
N TYR A 136 -5.80 -14.56 9.52
CA TYR A 136 -6.90 -13.93 10.24
C TYR A 136 -8.01 -14.90 10.63
N VAL A 137 -8.38 -15.84 9.76
CA VAL A 137 -9.39 -16.87 10.07
C VAL A 137 -8.91 -17.79 11.20
N LEU A 138 -7.64 -18.22 11.16
CA LEU A 138 -7.06 -19.04 12.22
C LEU A 138 -7.01 -18.28 13.55
N TRP A 139 -6.64 -17.00 13.53
CA TRP A 139 -6.63 -16.16 14.72
C TRP A 139 -8.00 -16.01 15.37
N LEU A 140 -9.05 -15.81 14.57
CA LEU A 140 -10.43 -15.67 15.09
C LEU A 140 -10.97 -16.97 15.67
N ASN A 141 -10.52 -18.11 15.18
CA ASN A 141 -10.95 -19.43 15.65
C ASN A 141 -9.87 -20.12 16.53
N ARG A 142 -8.92 -19.35 17.09
CA ARG A 142 -7.86 -19.88 17.92
C ARG A 142 -8.39 -20.48 19.22
N THR A 143 -7.77 -21.56 19.64
CA THR A 143 -7.99 -22.17 20.96
C THR A 143 -6.67 -22.19 21.72
N PRO A 144 -6.66 -21.98 23.05
CA PRO A 144 -5.44 -22.10 23.84
C PRO A 144 -4.94 -23.54 23.83
N PHE A 145 -3.62 -23.71 23.82
CA PHE A 145 -2.99 -25.03 23.87
C PHE A 145 -2.79 -25.52 25.32
N GLY A 146 -2.97 -24.63 26.31
CA GLY A 146 -2.79 -24.96 27.72
C GLY A 146 -1.33 -25.10 28.15
N GLN A 147 -0.39 -24.71 27.30
CA GLN A 147 1.04 -24.69 27.57
C GLN A 147 1.57 -23.29 27.36
N SER A 148 2.29 -22.77 28.35
CA SER A 148 2.88 -21.43 28.32
C SER A 148 4.39 -21.52 28.14
N ASP A 149 4.94 -20.54 27.39
CA ASP A 149 6.40 -20.38 27.31
C ASP A 149 7.01 -19.95 28.65
N ALA A 150 8.26 -20.34 28.88
CA ALA A 150 8.95 -20.06 30.16
C ALA A 150 9.43 -18.60 30.27
N GLN A 151 9.59 -17.86 29.15
CA GLN A 151 10.19 -16.53 29.15
C GLN A 151 9.15 -15.43 29.35
N PHE A 152 8.02 -15.48 28.62
CA PHE A 152 6.97 -14.47 28.65
C PHE A 152 5.67 -14.95 29.30
N GLY A 153 5.56 -16.25 29.63
CA GLY A 153 4.35 -16.84 30.20
C GLY A 153 3.15 -16.82 29.25
N LYS A 154 3.37 -16.65 27.93
CA LYS A 154 2.31 -16.65 26.93
C LYS A 154 1.98 -18.07 26.53
N ASP A 155 0.66 -18.38 26.38
CA ASP A 155 0.24 -19.64 25.79
C ASP A 155 0.83 -19.78 24.37
N ILE A 156 1.22 -20.99 23.99
CA ILE A 156 1.83 -21.28 22.68
C ILE A 156 0.93 -20.84 21.53
N SER A 157 -0.39 -20.85 21.71
CA SER A 157 -1.34 -20.35 20.73
C SER A 157 -1.14 -18.87 20.36
N PHE A 158 -0.56 -18.06 21.27
CA PHE A 158 -0.19 -16.68 20.98
C PHE A 158 0.82 -16.61 19.83
N TYR A 159 1.86 -17.41 19.86
CA TYR A 159 2.91 -17.44 18.85
C TYR A 159 2.42 -17.96 17.50
N VAL A 160 1.52 -18.96 17.52
CA VAL A 160 1.00 -19.59 16.31
C VAL A 160 -0.07 -18.74 15.61
N PHE A 161 -0.94 -18.08 16.37
CA PHE A 161 -2.12 -17.41 15.81
C PHE A 161 -2.08 -15.90 15.96
N THR A 162 -1.67 -15.37 17.11
CA THR A 162 -1.79 -13.92 17.39
C THR A 162 -0.58 -13.15 16.87
N LEU A 163 0.61 -13.65 17.06
CA LEU A 163 1.84 -12.97 16.64
C LEU A 163 1.90 -12.74 15.12
N PRO A 164 1.52 -13.70 14.25
CA PRO A 164 1.47 -13.46 12.81
C PRO A 164 0.48 -12.36 12.40
N VAL A 165 -0.67 -12.26 13.07
CA VAL A 165 -1.64 -11.17 12.81
C VAL A 165 -1.06 -9.82 13.22
N LEU A 166 -0.36 -9.74 14.37
CA LEU A 166 0.29 -8.51 14.79
C LEU A 166 1.37 -8.06 13.80
N HIS A 167 2.15 -8.98 13.25
CA HIS A 167 3.12 -8.68 12.18
C HIS A 167 2.44 -8.23 10.90
N SER A 168 1.35 -8.84 10.49
CA SER A 168 0.56 -8.44 9.32
C SER A 168 0.01 -7.00 9.47
N ILE A 169 -0.55 -6.68 10.65
CA ILE A 169 -1.05 -5.33 10.95
C ILE A 169 0.11 -4.31 10.95
N LEU A 170 1.23 -4.64 11.58
CA LEU A 170 2.41 -3.78 11.60
C LEU A 170 2.96 -3.56 10.19
N GLY A 171 3.07 -4.62 9.38
CA GLY A 171 3.51 -4.55 7.99
C GLY A 171 2.63 -3.61 7.15
N LEU A 172 1.29 -3.76 7.28
CA LEU A 172 0.34 -2.87 6.60
C LEU A 172 0.50 -1.41 7.06
N ALA A 173 0.70 -1.17 8.37
CA ALA A 173 0.90 0.17 8.91
C ALA A 173 2.20 0.81 8.40
N VAL A 174 3.29 0.04 8.27
CA VAL A 174 4.56 0.49 7.68
C VAL A 174 4.37 0.86 6.20
N ILE A 175 3.65 0.03 5.43
CA ILE A 175 3.33 0.32 4.03
C ILE A 175 2.48 1.61 3.94
N ALA A 176 1.45 1.74 4.76
CA ALA A 176 0.61 2.94 4.79
C ALA A 176 1.41 4.19 5.15
N LEU A 177 2.36 4.10 6.08
CA LEU A 177 3.27 5.20 6.42
C LEU A 177 4.19 5.55 5.24
N ALA A 178 4.80 4.57 4.59
CA ALA A 178 5.68 4.80 3.44
C ALA A 178 4.93 5.51 2.29
N VAL A 179 3.71 5.05 1.99
CA VAL A 179 2.81 5.70 1.03
C VAL A 179 2.44 7.10 1.48
N SER A 180 2.13 7.30 2.77
CA SER A 180 1.84 8.62 3.35
C SER A 180 2.99 9.60 3.15
N VAL A 181 4.23 9.19 3.44
CA VAL A 181 5.43 10.02 3.23
C VAL A 181 5.60 10.36 1.76
N ALA A 182 5.46 9.38 0.85
CA ALA A 182 5.58 9.63 -0.58
C ALA A 182 4.55 10.65 -1.08
N PHE A 183 3.28 10.51 -0.68
CA PHE A 183 2.21 11.45 -1.07
C PHE A 183 2.36 12.81 -0.41
N ALA A 184 2.84 12.88 0.82
CA ALA A 184 3.17 14.14 1.49
C ALA A 184 4.31 14.85 0.75
N CYS A 185 5.38 14.15 0.37
CA CYS A 185 6.49 14.72 -0.41
C CYS A 185 6.00 15.29 -1.73
N VAL A 186 5.27 14.48 -2.52
CA VAL A 186 4.72 14.93 -3.81
C VAL A 186 3.77 16.10 -3.62
N GLY A 187 2.84 16.02 -2.66
CA GLY A 187 1.87 17.07 -2.41
C GLY A 187 2.53 18.38 -1.97
N HIS A 188 3.43 18.37 -1.01
CA HIS A 188 4.13 19.58 -0.58
C HIS A 188 5.05 20.14 -1.66
N TYR A 189 5.66 19.30 -2.51
CA TYR A 189 6.42 19.77 -3.67
C TYR A 189 5.51 20.51 -4.69
N LEU A 190 4.36 19.92 -5.04
CA LEU A 190 3.43 20.50 -6.02
C LEU A 190 2.75 21.79 -5.53
N TYR A 191 2.45 21.89 -4.23
CA TYR A 191 1.69 23.00 -3.66
C TYR A 191 2.55 24.03 -2.88
N GLY A 192 3.89 23.95 -3.00
CA GLY A 192 4.80 24.99 -2.50
C GLY A 192 5.13 24.87 -1.00
N GLY A 193 4.81 23.74 -0.37
CA GLY A 193 5.24 23.46 1.00
C GLY A 193 6.74 23.17 1.13
N VAL A 194 7.40 22.79 0.03
CA VAL A 194 8.86 22.66 -0.11
C VAL A 194 9.30 23.64 -1.19
N ARG A 195 10.18 24.58 -0.88
CA ARG A 195 10.64 25.64 -1.78
C ARG A 195 12.17 25.70 -1.79
N GLN A 196 12.73 26.14 -2.90
CA GLN A 196 14.13 26.49 -2.99
C GLN A 196 14.25 28.01 -2.91
N GLU A 197 14.88 28.50 -1.85
CA GLU A 197 15.19 29.93 -1.64
C GLU A 197 16.70 30.05 -1.45
N ASP A 198 17.33 30.93 -2.24
CA ASP A 198 18.78 31.20 -2.18
C ASP A 198 19.68 29.95 -2.18
N GLY A 199 19.32 28.93 -2.98
CA GLY A 199 20.07 27.68 -3.08
C GLY A 199 19.80 26.67 -1.93
N SER A 200 18.99 27.03 -0.95
CA SER A 200 18.61 26.18 0.18
C SER A 200 17.17 25.67 0.06
N MET A 201 16.94 24.43 0.49
CA MET A 201 15.56 23.90 0.60
C MET A 201 14.90 24.39 1.89
N VAL A 202 13.82 25.16 1.75
CA VAL A 202 13.03 25.68 2.86
C VAL A 202 11.69 24.94 2.94
N LEU A 203 11.41 24.41 4.13
CA LEU A 203 10.12 23.76 4.45
C LEU A 203 9.19 24.79 5.09
N ALA A 204 8.01 24.96 4.51
CA ALA A 204 6.94 25.74 5.13
C ALA A 204 6.51 25.11 6.47
N THR A 205 6.01 25.94 7.40
CA THR A 205 5.66 25.46 8.76
C THR A 205 4.71 24.27 8.76
N ARG A 206 3.73 24.26 7.86
CA ARG A 206 2.78 23.13 7.74
C ARG A 206 3.45 21.87 7.23
N ALA A 207 4.34 21.97 6.23
CA ALA A 207 5.10 20.82 5.74
C ALA A 207 5.96 20.23 6.86
N ARG A 208 6.59 21.11 7.66
CA ARG A 208 7.41 20.72 8.83
C ARG A 208 6.58 19.96 9.87
N VAL A 209 5.40 20.48 10.22
CA VAL A 209 4.48 19.81 11.17
C VAL A 209 3.98 18.49 10.59
N HIS A 210 3.62 18.45 9.30
CA HIS A 210 3.14 17.23 8.63
C HIS A 210 4.22 16.15 8.60
N PHE A 211 5.43 16.45 8.15
CA PHE A 211 6.54 15.49 8.18
C PHE A 211 6.94 15.10 9.61
N GLY A 212 6.90 16.04 10.56
CA GLY A 212 7.11 15.75 11.97
C GLY A 212 6.10 14.75 12.53
N SER A 213 4.81 14.88 12.17
CA SER A 213 3.78 13.92 12.59
C SER A 213 3.99 12.53 11.97
N LEU A 214 4.36 12.46 10.68
CA LEU A 214 4.68 11.19 10.03
C LEU A 214 5.93 10.54 10.64
N ALA A 215 6.95 11.34 10.98
CA ALA A 215 8.14 10.85 11.67
C ALA A 215 7.81 10.29 13.07
N ALA A 216 6.94 10.96 13.83
CA ALA A 216 6.47 10.48 15.13
C ALA A 216 5.70 9.15 15.00
N ILE A 217 4.81 9.02 14.00
CA ILE A 217 4.15 7.73 13.71
C ILE A 217 5.19 6.67 13.35
N GLY A 218 6.21 7.02 12.55
CA GLY A 218 7.31 6.12 12.22
C GLY A 218 8.08 5.63 13.46
N ALA A 219 8.38 6.51 14.39
CA ALA A 219 9.02 6.17 15.66
C ALA A 219 8.18 5.16 16.47
N ILE A 220 6.86 5.37 16.54
CA ILE A 220 5.94 4.42 17.19
C ILE A 220 5.94 3.05 16.47
N LEU A 221 5.93 3.01 15.15
CA LEU A 221 5.97 1.75 14.41
C LEU A 221 7.30 1.01 14.61
N VAL A 222 8.42 1.73 14.68
CA VAL A 222 9.73 1.17 15.02
C VAL A 222 9.72 0.59 16.44
N ALA A 223 9.14 1.30 17.41
CA ALA A 223 8.96 0.78 18.77
C ALA A 223 8.11 -0.50 18.79
N CYS A 224 6.99 -0.52 18.05
CA CYS A 224 6.15 -1.71 17.91
C CYS A 224 6.89 -2.87 17.25
N TYR A 225 7.72 -2.60 16.24
CA TYR A 225 8.56 -3.60 15.60
C TYR A 225 9.54 -4.24 16.61
N PHE A 226 10.30 -3.43 17.35
CA PHE A 226 11.19 -3.95 18.38
C PHE A 226 10.45 -4.66 19.51
N TRP A 227 9.25 -4.19 19.86
CA TRP A 227 8.43 -4.86 20.87
C TRP A 227 7.98 -6.25 20.43
N LEU A 228 7.56 -6.42 19.18
CA LEU A 228 7.14 -7.72 18.63
C LEU A 228 8.33 -8.66 18.42
N SER A 229 9.48 -8.16 17.94
CA SER A 229 10.67 -8.98 17.71
C SER A 229 11.22 -9.65 18.98
N ARG A 230 10.82 -9.19 20.18
CA ARG A 230 11.11 -9.89 21.43
C ARG A 230 10.50 -11.29 21.48
N TYR A 231 9.30 -11.44 20.93
CA TYR A 231 8.60 -12.73 20.84
C TYR A 231 9.17 -13.63 19.75
N ASP A 232 9.64 -13.04 18.65
CA ASP A 232 10.23 -13.77 17.53
C ASP A 232 11.51 -14.51 17.93
N MET A 233 12.24 -14.02 18.93
CA MET A 233 13.44 -14.69 19.45
C MET A 233 13.17 -16.09 19.94
N LEU A 234 11.98 -16.38 20.49
CA LEU A 234 11.63 -17.72 20.96
C LEU A 234 11.32 -18.66 19.78
N LEU A 235 11.05 -18.14 18.60
CA LEU A 235 10.79 -18.89 17.37
C LEU A 235 12.06 -19.06 16.52
N ALA A 236 13.21 -18.55 16.97
CA ALA A 236 14.45 -18.61 16.21
C ALA A 236 14.90 -20.07 16.00
N GLU A 237 15.18 -20.43 14.74
CA GLU A 237 15.77 -21.70 14.38
C GLU A 237 17.29 -21.56 14.24
N ASN A 238 18.01 -22.19 15.14
CA ASN A 238 19.46 -22.30 15.10
C ASN A 238 19.84 -23.68 14.56
N LYS A 239 21.05 -23.80 13.95
CA LYS A 239 21.54 -25.07 13.39
C LYS A 239 21.62 -26.22 14.41
N LYS A 240 21.65 -25.93 15.70
CA LYS A 240 21.87 -26.92 16.78
C LYS A 240 20.68 -27.06 17.73
N PHE A 241 19.78 -26.08 17.78
CA PHE A 241 18.59 -26.09 18.66
C PHE A 241 17.55 -25.11 18.14
N SER A 242 16.30 -25.31 18.51
CA SER A 242 15.20 -24.35 18.23
C SER A 242 14.93 -23.53 19.48
N GLY A 243 14.68 -22.23 19.31
CA GLY A 243 14.38 -21.29 20.38
C GLY A 243 15.52 -20.32 20.68
N ALA A 244 15.32 -19.48 21.72
CA ALA A 244 16.26 -18.44 22.10
C ALA A 244 17.53 -19.02 22.73
N SER A 245 18.68 -18.49 22.37
CA SER A 245 19.97 -18.79 23.01
C SER A 245 20.13 -18.04 24.33
N PHE A 246 21.14 -18.42 25.11
CA PHE A 246 21.52 -17.68 26.32
C PHE A 246 21.82 -16.20 26.02
N THR A 247 22.50 -15.93 24.92
CA THR A 247 22.80 -14.56 24.46
C THR A 247 21.52 -13.79 24.11
N ASP A 248 20.55 -14.47 23.49
CA ASP A 248 19.28 -13.84 23.11
C ASP A 248 18.51 -13.36 24.36
N ILE A 249 18.46 -14.19 25.40
CA ILE A 249 17.75 -13.87 26.64
C ILE A 249 18.48 -12.81 27.46
N ASN A 250 19.80 -12.92 27.59
CA ASN A 250 20.56 -12.08 28.55
C ASN A 250 21.14 -10.81 27.95
N ALA A 251 21.28 -10.71 26.63
CA ALA A 251 21.81 -9.53 25.96
C ALA A 251 20.84 -8.93 24.94
N SER A 252 20.35 -9.75 23.95
CA SER A 252 19.53 -9.23 22.88
C SER A 252 18.16 -8.76 23.37
N LEU A 253 17.50 -9.53 24.23
CA LEU A 253 16.16 -9.20 24.76
C LEU A 253 16.13 -7.90 25.59
N PRO A 254 17.04 -7.66 26.57
CA PRO A 254 17.16 -6.37 27.24
C PRO A 254 17.47 -5.22 26.26
N GLY A 255 18.39 -5.44 25.31
CA GLY A 255 18.76 -4.44 24.31
C GLY A 255 17.57 -4.02 23.43
N ILE A 256 16.82 -4.97 22.88
CA ILE A 256 15.62 -4.70 22.07
C ILE A 256 14.53 -4.02 22.91
N THR A 257 14.39 -4.39 24.18
CA THR A 257 13.43 -3.74 25.08
C THR A 257 13.79 -2.26 25.28
N ILE A 258 15.07 -1.96 25.50
CA ILE A 258 15.55 -0.58 25.62
C ILE A 258 15.33 0.17 24.29
N LEU A 259 15.66 -0.45 23.14
CA LEU A 259 15.45 0.16 21.82
C LEU A 259 13.97 0.46 21.55
N SER A 260 13.05 -0.42 21.96
CA SER A 260 11.62 -0.17 21.80
C SER A 260 11.14 1.04 22.61
N LEU A 261 11.65 1.24 23.80
CA LEU A 261 11.33 2.40 24.63
C LEU A 261 12.01 3.67 24.12
N ALA A 262 13.28 3.59 23.72
CA ALA A 262 14.02 4.72 23.17
C ALA A 262 13.46 5.23 21.83
N ALA A 263 12.82 4.37 21.04
CA ALA A 263 12.20 4.78 19.78
C ALA A 263 10.97 5.70 19.97
N VAL A 264 10.38 5.76 21.15
CA VAL A 264 9.21 6.62 21.46
C VAL A 264 9.64 7.94 22.10
N LEU A 265 10.84 8.03 22.67
CA LEU A 265 11.40 9.24 23.29
C LEU A 265 11.98 10.20 22.25
#